data_137ae5262fcb55d95f5f95b4b31966fc
#
_entry.id   137ae5262fcb55d95f5f95b4b31966fc
#
_cell.length_a   1.000
_cell.length_b   1.000
_cell.length_c   1.000
_cell.angle_alpha   90.00
_cell.angle_beta   90.00
_cell.angle_gamma   90.00
#
_symmetry.space_group_name_H-M   'P 1'
#
loop_
_entity.id
_entity.type
_entity.pdbx_description
1 polymer ?
#
loop_
_entity_poly.entity_id
_entity_poly.type
_entity_poly.pdbx_seq_one_letter_code
_entity_poly.pdbx_strand_id
1 'polypeptide(L)'
;QTPSGAFPIKTEKGIWGGTTVYGNNPIAAISAKGYARSQTRALFADIHLKQDFSFLLPGLSAGFKVALDNSASYWDSNTKNYAYGSASLDMTTGAKTFKELRKEGTLAFSKSVGSVLTHFNLEAYANYMKNFGKHALNATFIYAMDKTKSKGRNTGRAFMDIIGQVHYTYNNRYLVDFSLSGSASSILDPDKRWGIFPAIGAGWILSEEDFMKQDWLNFLKLRASYGISGRAIMVSILFRDIYGGGNSYYFKDSPASMSGMKLNQLAIDGFTYEKSHKLNVGIDFKAWNKLSLSLDAFYDHRTDILVEGGNAISSVFGVSVPKLNNGVVDNRGIEAYLGWDDKISDFSYHLGGQFSFVRNKIINQNEEYRPHDYQKRTGGSLGQIFGYEVTGIYQSQEEIDNREVKQYLGDVRPGDLMFKDQNGDKRIDTYDQ
;
A
#
# COMPACT_ATOMS: atom_id res chain seq x y z
N GLN A 1 -14.66 23.32 13.52
CA GLN A 1 -13.79 24.37 14.08
C GLN A 1 -14.65 25.50 14.66
N THR A 2 -14.22 26.08 15.79
CA THR A 2 -14.90 27.25 16.39
C THR A 2 -14.27 28.51 15.83
N PRO A 3 -15.03 29.41 15.18
CA PRO A 3 -14.52 30.69 14.73
C PRO A 3 -13.97 31.52 15.89
N SER A 4 -12.89 32.26 15.70
CA SER A 4 -12.22 33.05 16.74
C SER A 4 -13.11 34.15 17.35
N GLY A 5 -14.07 34.66 16.59
CA GLY A 5 -15.02 35.67 17.02
C GLY A 5 -16.37 35.15 17.57
N ALA A 6 -16.52 33.82 17.70
CA ALA A 6 -17.82 33.21 18.07
C ALA A 6 -18.27 33.57 19.51
N PHE A 7 -17.33 33.71 20.44
CA PHE A 7 -17.55 34.06 21.86
C PHE A 7 -16.24 34.44 22.57
N PRO A 8 -16.28 35.19 23.68
CA PRO A 8 -15.09 35.48 24.48
C PRO A 8 -14.60 34.19 25.20
N ILE A 9 -13.33 34.12 25.55
CA ILE A 9 -12.78 32.99 26.33
C ILE A 9 -13.55 32.80 27.62
N LYS A 10 -13.78 33.91 28.35
CA LYS A 10 -14.62 33.96 29.55
C LYS A 10 -15.58 35.13 29.46
N THR A 11 -16.74 34.97 30.04
CA THR A 11 -17.71 36.06 30.26
C THR A 11 -17.24 36.96 31.39
N GLU A 12 -17.82 38.15 31.54
CA GLU A 12 -17.55 39.06 32.66
C GLU A 12 -17.84 38.43 34.04
N LYS A 13 -18.70 37.40 34.10
CA LYS A 13 -18.96 36.61 35.30
C LYS A 13 -17.94 35.50 35.56
N GLY A 14 -16.84 35.43 34.79
CA GLY A 14 -15.78 34.44 34.93
C GLY A 14 -16.09 33.03 34.40
N ILE A 15 -17.31 32.84 33.85
CA ILE A 15 -17.74 31.56 33.26
C ILE A 15 -17.19 31.45 31.83
N TRP A 16 -16.87 30.25 31.39
CA TRP A 16 -16.38 30.03 30.04
C TRP A 16 -17.38 30.47 28.97
N GLY A 17 -16.90 31.15 27.95
CA GLY A 17 -17.74 31.59 26.84
C GLY A 17 -18.15 30.41 25.96
N GLY A 18 -19.38 30.51 25.41
CA GLY A 18 -19.93 29.54 24.46
C GLY A 18 -21.32 30.02 23.98
N THR A 19 -21.82 29.41 22.94
CA THR A 19 -23.16 29.64 22.40
C THR A 19 -23.91 28.31 22.27
N THR A 20 -25.21 28.39 21.94
CA THR A 20 -25.99 27.18 21.64
C THR A 20 -25.49 26.42 20.46
N VAL A 21 -24.85 27.09 19.48
CA VAL A 21 -24.25 26.48 18.29
C VAL A 21 -22.84 26.02 18.56
N TYR A 22 -22.06 26.80 19.32
CA TYR A 22 -20.67 26.52 19.64
C TYR A 22 -20.49 26.30 21.14
N GLY A 23 -20.87 25.13 21.63
CA GLY A 23 -20.77 24.76 23.05
C GLY A 23 -19.40 24.28 23.52
N ASN A 24 -18.40 24.23 22.63
CA ASN A 24 -17.06 23.76 22.94
C ASN A 24 -16.03 24.91 22.89
N ASN A 25 -15.65 25.39 24.08
CA ASN A 25 -14.61 26.40 24.23
C ASN A 25 -13.23 25.69 24.24
N PRO A 26 -12.33 25.93 23.27
CA PRO A 26 -11.06 25.23 23.16
C PRO A 26 -10.16 25.41 24.40
N ILE A 27 -10.13 26.61 24.97
CA ILE A 27 -9.32 26.92 26.18
C ILE A 27 -9.88 26.21 27.41
N ALA A 28 -11.21 26.20 27.57
CA ALA A 28 -11.88 25.48 28.66
C ALA A 28 -11.68 23.95 28.52
N ALA A 29 -11.71 23.44 27.30
CA ALA A 29 -11.48 22.03 27.04
C ALA A 29 -10.09 21.56 27.51
N ILE A 30 -9.09 22.43 27.44
CA ILE A 30 -7.71 22.14 27.87
C ILE A 30 -7.54 22.37 29.37
N SER A 31 -8.12 23.44 29.93
CA SER A 31 -7.80 23.89 31.29
C SER A 31 -8.85 23.52 32.36
N ALA A 32 -10.09 23.21 31.96
CA ALA A 32 -11.19 23.02 32.93
C ALA A 32 -11.88 21.65 32.84
N LYS A 33 -11.56 20.84 31.82
CA LYS A 33 -12.23 19.55 31.60
C LYS A 33 -11.65 18.42 32.47
N GLY A 34 -10.50 18.61 33.08
CA GLY A 34 -9.75 17.55 33.80
C GLY A 34 -8.57 17.05 32.99
N TYR A 35 -8.24 15.77 33.10
CA TYR A 35 -7.11 15.20 32.38
C TYR A 35 -7.44 13.87 31.71
N ALA A 36 -6.72 13.57 30.64
CA ALA A 36 -6.63 12.26 30.03
C ALA A 36 -5.14 11.89 29.90
N ARG A 37 -4.81 10.65 30.25
CA ARG A 37 -3.47 10.10 30.14
C ARG A 37 -3.51 8.87 29.25
N SER A 38 -2.61 8.80 28.29
CA SER A 38 -2.36 7.59 27.50
C SER A 38 -1.03 6.96 27.90
N GLN A 39 -1.01 5.65 28.03
CA GLN A 39 0.20 4.88 28.28
C GLN A 39 0.22 3.70 27.31
N THR A 40 1.29 3.57 26.52
CA THR A 40 1.52 2.39 25.69
C THR A 40 2.57 1.52 26.36
N ARG A 41 2.27 0.22 26.46
CA ARG A 41 3.20 -0.81 26.93
C ARG A 41 3.45 -1.77 25.80
N ALA A 42 4.72 -2.07 25.55
CA ALA A 42 5.13 -3.05 24.55
C ALA A 42 6.07 -4.08 25.20
N LEU A 43 5.87 -5.33 24.87
CA LEU A 43 6.74 -6.45 25.16
C LEU A 43 7.20 -7.04 23.84
N PHE A 44 8.51 -7.18 23.66
CA PHE A 44 9.14 -7.88 22.57
C PHE A 44 9.94 -9.03 23.17
N ALA A 45 9.67 -10.24 22.76
CA ALA A 45 10.38 -11.41 23.24
C ALA A 45 10.65 -12.35 22.07
N ASP A 46 11.90 -12.78 21.92
CA ASP A 46 12.28 -13.74 20.90
C ASP A 46 13.26 -14.79 21.46
N ILE A 47 13.17 -15.98 20.90
CA ILE A 47 14.06 -17.09 21.17
C ILE A 47 14.52 -17.65 19.84
N HIS A 48 15.83 -17.77 19.67
CA HIS A 48 16.45 -18.42 18.52
C HIS A 48 17.36 -19.54 19.01
N LEU A 49 17.06 -20.77 18.58
CA LEU A 49 17.91 -21.94 18.83
C LEU A 49 18.39 -22.48 17.49
N LYS A 50 19.69 -22.73 17.42
CA LYS A 50 20.35 -23.36 16.26
C LYS A 50 21.22 -24.49 16.75
N GLN A 51 21.12 -25.65 16.09
CA GLN A 51 21.92 -26.83 16.34
C GLN A 51 22.67 -27.25 15.08
N ASP A 52 23.93 -27.54 15.24
CA ASP A 52 24.74 -28.20 14.23
C ASP A 52 24.51 -29.72 14.33
N PHE A 53 24.10 -30.33 13.24
CA PHE A 53 23.85 -31.75 13.09
C PHE A 53 24.92 -32.43 12.25
N SER A 54 26.13 -31.86 12.13
CA SER A 54 27.23 -32.41 11.36
C SER A 54 27.65 -33.80 11.82
N PHE A 55 27.29 -34.20 13.03
CA PHE A 55 27.49 -35.55 13.54
C PHE A 55 26.56 -36.60 12.87
N LEU A 56 25.40 -36.21 12.35
CA LEU A 56 24.50 -37.06 11.58
C LEU A 56 24.81 -36.97 10.09
N LEU A 57 24.93 -35.75 9.58
CA LEU A 57 25.22 -35.45 8.19
C LEU A 57 26.14 -34.23 8.09
N PRO A 58 27.40 -34.39 7.69
CA PRO A 58 28.34 -33.27 7.59
C PRO A 58 27.82 -32.13 6.74
N GLY A 59 27.70 -30.94 7.35
CA GLY A 59 27.17 -29.74 6.74
C GLY A 59 25.68 -29.48 7.00
N LEU A 60 25.00 -30.33 7.80
CA LEU A 60 23.61 -30.12 8.19
C LEU A 60 23.53 -29.27 9.47
N SER A 61 22.70 -28.25 9.44
CA SER A 61 22.28 -27.50 10.62
C SER A 61 20.78 -27.24 10.57
N ALA A 62 20.14 -27.15 11.73
CA ALA A 62 18.73 -26.80 11.83
C ALA A 62 18.51 -25.87 13.02
N GLY A 63 17.42 -25.15 12.98
CA GLY A 63 17.07 -24.26 14.07
C GLY A 63 15.62 -23.81 14.00
N PHE A 64 15.22 -23.12 15.04
CA PHE A 64 13.93 -22.45 15.07
C PHE A 64 14.03 -21.10 15.77
N LYS A 65 13.15 -20.21 15.38
CA LYS A 65 12.93 -18.91 16.01
C LYS A 65 11.47 -18.79 16.42
N VAL A 66 11.22 -18.26 17.59
CA VAL A 66 9.88 -17.90 18.03
C VAL A 66 9.95 -16.47 18.54
N ALA A 67 9.08 -15.60 18.02
CA ALA A 67 8.95 -14.23 18.49
C ALA A 67 7.50 -13.93 18.87
N LEU A 68 7.35 -13.20 19.97
CA LEU A 68 6.08 -12.72 20.47
C LEU A 68 6.20 -11.23 20.79
N ASP A 69 5.50 -10.42 20.02
CA ASP A 69 5.38 -8.99 20.26
C ASP A 69 3.97 -8.68 20.75
N ASN A 70 3.86 -7.97 21.84
CA ASN A 70 2.59 -7.52 22.38
C ASN A 70 2.67 -6.03 22.68
N SER A 71 1.76 -5.25 22.14
CA SER A 71 1.63 -3.83 22.42
C SER A 71 0.19 -3.51 22.78
N ALA A 72 0.01 -2.77 23.88
CA ALA A 72 -1.31 -2.32 24.31
C ALA A 72 -1.27 -0.86 24.77
N SER A 73 -2.25 -0.07 24.36
CA SER A 73 -2.46 1.28 24.83
C SER A 73 -3.59 1.33 25.85
N TYR A 74 -3.36 2.05 26.93
CA TYR A 74 -4.28 2.24 28.03
C TYR A 74 -4.60 3.73 28.15
N TRP A 75 -5.86 4.05 28.40
CA TRP A 75 -6.32 5.40 28.63
C TRP A 75 -6.94 5.48 30.03
N ASP A 76 -6.43 6.40 30.83
CA ASP A 76 -7.03 6.82 32.08
C ASP A 76 -7.47 8.26 31.93
N SER A 77 -8.73 8.56 32.29
CA SER A 77 -9.22 9.93 32.27
C SER A 77 -10.03 10.20 33.51
N ASN A 78 -9.92 11.42 34.02
CA ASN A 78 -10.79 11.95 35.05
C ASN A 78 -11.27 13.31 34.56
N THR A 79 -12.46 13.32 33.98
CA THR A 79 -12.99 14.48 33.25
C THR A 79 -14.35 14.88 33.74
N LYS A 80 -14.65 16.18 33.61
CA LYS A 80 -15.96 16.78 33.91
C LYS A 80 -16.41 17.66 32.77
N ASN A 81 -17.69 17.95 32.76
CA ASN A 81 -18.22 19.03 31.95
C ASN A 81 -17.95 20.36 32.69
N TYR A 82 -17.33 21.32 32.01
CA TYR A 82 -17.16 22.67 32.54
C TYR A 82 -18.43 23.50 32.30
N ALA A 83 -18.72 24.47 33.21
CA ALA A 83 -19.80 25.42 33.03
C ALA A 83 -19.47 26.39 31.88
N TYR A 84 -20.42 26.64 30.99
CA TYR A 84 -20.28 27.68 29.99
C TYR A 84 -21.60 28.45 29.76
N GLY A 85 -21.48 29.67 29.25
CA GLY A 85 -22.62 30.50 28.98
C GLY A 85 -22.36 31.48 27.86
N SER A 86 -23.46 32.08 27.37
CA SER A 86 -23.44 33.15 26.39
C SER A 86 -23.71 34.51 27.06
N ALA A 87 -23.01 35.52 26.56
CA ALA A 87 -23.32 36.91 26.83
C ALA A 87 -23.93 37.53 25.57
N SER A 88 -25.01 38.23 25.66
CA SER A 88 -25.59 39.02 24.57
C SER A 88 -25.71 40.48 24.95
N LEU A 89 -25.48 41.36 24.01
CA LEU A 89 -25.63 42.80 24.14
C LEU A 89 -26.90 43.23 23.39
N ASP A 90 -27.80 43.86 24.09
CA ASP A 90 -28.90 44.56 23.44
C ASP A 90 -28.35 45.84 22.81
N MET A 91 -28.34 45.90 21.50
CA MET A 91 -27.75 47.02 20.74
C MET A 91 -28.56 48.33 20.88
N THR A 92 -29.82 48.26 21.34
CA THR A 92 -30.68 49.42 21.52
C THR A 92 -30.53 50.04 22.91
N THR A 93 -30.47 49.20 23.94
CA THR A 93 -30.41 49.65 25.35
C THR A 93 -28.98 49.60 25.92
N GLY A 94 -28.04 48.98 25.27
CA GLY A 94 -26.70 48.70 25.79
C GLY A 94 -26.69 47.66 26.93
N ALA A 95 -27.84 47.06 27.24
CA ALA A 95 -27.93 46.11 28.34
C ALA A 95 -27.29 44.78 27.99
N LYS A 96 -26.41 44.28 28.89
CA LYS A 96 -25.78 42.98 28.77
C LYS A 96 -26.61 41.92 29.51
N THR A 97 -26.98 40.86 28.80
CA THR A 97 -27.65 39.70 29.37
C THR A 97 -26.74 38.51 29.36
N PHE A 98 -26.78 37.75 30.43
CA PHE A 98 -25.99 36.50 30.55
C PHE A 98 -26.93 35.31 30.71
N LYS A 99 -26.66 34.24 29.93
CA LYS A 99 -27.39 32.97 30.02
C LYS A 99 -26.41 31.82 30.22
N GLU A 100 -26.53 31.13 31.34
CA GLU A 100 -25.82 29.88 31.55
C GLU A 100 -26.45 28.80 30.66
N LEU A 101 -25.61 28.14 29.83
CA LEU A 101 -26.06 27.13 28.89
C LEU A 101 -25.72 25.70 29.37
N ARG A 102 -24.72 25.56 30.23
CA ARG A 102 -24.34 24.29 30.84
C ARG A 102 -23.74 24.54 32.22
N LYS A 103 -24.19 23.75 33.20
CA LYS A 103 -23.62 23.72 34.55
C LYS A 103 -22.37 22.88 34.61
N GLU A 104 -21.55 23.15 35.61
CA GLU A 104 -20.37 22.34 35.91
C GLU A 104 -20.77 20.94 36.39
N GLY A 105 -20.19 19.95 35.82
CA GLY A 105 -20.36 18.56 36.22
C GLY A 105 -19.32 18.10 37.26
N THR A 106 -19.52 16.94 37.83
CA THR A 106 -18.55 16.27 38.70
C THR A 106 -17.52 15.53 37.86
N LEU A 107 -16.31 15.40 38.41
CA LEU A 107 -15.26 14.57 37.80
C LEU A 107 -15.69 13.11 37.75
N ALA A 108 -15.61 12.52 36.54
CA ALA A 108 -15.92 11.13 36.30
C ALA A 108 -14.65 10.40 35.82
N PHE A 109 -14.30 9.35 36.52
CA PHE A 109 -13.19 8.49 36.14
C PHE A 109 -13.62 7.52 35.05
N SER A 110 -12.81 7.41 34.00
CA SER A 110 -12.98 6.43 32.94
C SER A 110 -11.65 5.77 32.61
N LYS A 111 -11.67 4.47 32.44
CA LYS A 111 -10.53 3.65 32.05
C LYS A 111 -10.88 2.80 30.87
N SER A 112 -10.02 2.80 29.86
CA SER A 112 -10.24 2.01 28.65
C SER A 112 -8.94 1.44 28.10
N VAL A 113 -9.06 0.30 27.44
CA VAL A 113 -8.00 -0.25 26.62
C VAL A 113 -8.22 0.25 25.21
N GLY A 114 -7.27 0.99 24.67
CA GLY A 114 -7.29 1.52 23.32
C GLY A 114 -6.95 0.44 22.28
N SER A 115 -5.81 0.54 21.66
CA SER A 115 -5.30 -0.48 20.74
C SER A 115 -4.66 -1.63 21.50
N VAL A 116 -4.82 -2.84 20.99
CA VAL A 116 -4.05 -4.02 21.37
C VAL A 116 -3.56 -4.64 20.07
N LEU A 117 -2.27 -4.89 19.98
CA LEU A 117 -1.64 -5.58 18.86
C LEU A 117 -0.81 -6.73 19.44
N THR A 118 -1.04 -7.93 18.93
CA THR A 118 -0.21 -9.11 19.21
C THR A 118 0.31 -9.63 17.88
N HIS A 119 1.61 -9.83 17.80
CA HIS A 119 2.29 -10.43 16.66
C HIS A 119 3.03 -11.67 17.14
N PHE A 120 2.79 -12.79 16.51
CA PHE A 120 3.44 -14.06 16.77
C PHE A 120 4.11 -14.54 15.49
N ASN A 121 5.40 -14.84 15.58
CA ASN A 121 6.18 -15.40 14.48
C ASN A 121 6.84 -16.70 14.94
N LEU A 122 6.75 -17.72 14.09
CA LEU A 122 7.46 -18.99 14.23
C LEU A 122 8.18 -19.29 12.92
N GLU A 123 9.47 -19.59 13.00
CA GLU A 123 10.27 -20.05 11.88
C GLU A 123 11.05 -21.30 12.30
N ALA A 124 10.91 -22.38 11.55
CA ALA A 124 11.76 -23.56 11.67
C ALA A 124 12.50 -23.77 10.35
N TYR A 125 13.79 -24.02 10.42
CA TYR A 125 14.60 -24.15 9.22
C TYR A 125 15.62 -25.29 9.34
N ALA A 126 15.99 -25.85 8.19
CA ALA A 126 17.11 -26.76 8.02
C ALA A 126 17.97 -26.27 6.87
N ASN A 127 19.27 -26.25 7.07
CA ASN A 127 20.25 -25.86 6.04
C ASN A 127 21.28 -26.96 5.90
N TYR A 128 21.53 -27.34 4.67
CA TYR A 128 22.57 -28.30 4.31
C TYR A 128 23.55 -27.65 3.34
N MET A 129 24.82 -27.58 3.73
CA MET A 129 25.88 -27.01 2.92
C MET A 129 27.04 -28.01 2.82
N LYS A 130 27.42 -28.38 1.58
CA LYS A 130 28.48 -29.30 1.36
C LYS A 130 29.23 -29.04 0.04
N ASN A 131 30.53 -29.08 0.12
CA ASN A 131 31.43 -29.10 -1.04
C ASN A 131 31.97 -30.52 -1.21
N PHE A 132 31.90 -31.05 -2.44
CA PHE A 132 32.41 -32.36 -2.80
C PHE A 132 33.07 -32.33 -4.18
N GLY A 133 34.42 -32.29 -4.18
CA GLY A 133 35.20 -32.10 -5.38
C GLY A 133 34.89 -30.76 -6.07
N LYS A 134 34.40 -30.82 -7.32
CA LYS A 134 34.02 -29.63 -8.11
C LYS A 134 32.58 -29.16 -7.86
N HIS A 135 31.87 -29.80 -6.96
CA HIS A 135 30.45 -29.51 -6.69
C HIS A 135 30.30 -28.78 -5.36
N ALA A 136 29.52 -27.73 -5.32
CA ALA A 136 29.08 -27.05 -4.12
C ALA A 136 27.54 -27.03 -4.09
N LEU A 137 26.97 -27.50 -3.01
CA LEU A 137 25.53 -27.56 -2.79
C LEU A 137 25.16 -26.82 -1.52
N ASN A 138 24.19 -25.91 -1.60
CA ASN A 138 23.53 -25.32 -0.47
C ASN A 138 22.02 -25.53 -0.64
N ALA A 139 21.40 -26.24 0.30
CA ALA A 139 19.97 -26.47 0.30
C ALA A 139 19.38 -25.97 1.61
N THR A 140 18.30 -25.22 1.53
CA THR A 140 17.60 -24.66 2.68
C THR A 140 16.12 -25.01 2.60
N PHE A 141 15.58 -25.47 3.73
CA PHE A 141 14.15 -25.67 3.93
C PHE A 141 13.70 -24.77 5.06
N ILE A 142 12.58 -24.07 4.87
CA ILE A 142 12.00 -23.14 5.86
C ILE A 142 10.51 -23.44 5.96
N TYR A 143 10.04 -23.55 7.19
CA TYR A 143 8.64 -23.43 7.57
C TYR A 143 8.47 -22.17 8.37
N ALA A 144 7.63 -21.25 7.95
CA ALA A 144 7.35 -20.00 8.64
C ALA A 144 5.86 -19.80 8.87
N MET A 145 5.51 -19.25 10.01
CA MET A 145 4.15 -18.84 10.36
C MET A 145 4.22 -17.45 10.99
N ASP A 146 3.41 -16.55 10.47
CA ASP A 146 3.21 -15.20 10.99
C ASP A 146 1.75 -15.00 11.33
N LYS A 147 1.46 -14.49 12.53
CA LYS A 147 0.10 -14.22 12.98
C LYS A 147 0.03 -12.89 13.68
N THR A 148 -0.73 -11.97 13.13
CA THR A 148 -1.04 -10.68 13.75
C THR A 148 -2.48 -10.64 14.18
N LYS A 149 -2.75 -10.11 15.37
CA LYS A 149 -4.09 -9.91 15.91
C LYS A 149 -4.20 -8.54 16.56
N SER A 150 -5.19 -7.75 16.18
CA SER A 150 -5.54 -6.50 16.82
C SER A 150 -6.81 -6.62 17.67
N LYS A 151 -7.13 -5.59 18.45
CA LYS A 151 -8.37 -5.52 19.24
C LYS A 151 -9.59 -5.62 18.31
N GLY A 152 -10.55 -6.43 18.68
CA GLY A 152 -11.82 -6.62 17.98
C GLY A 152 -12.06 -8.05 17.55
N ARG A 153 -13.23 -8.28 16.94
CA ARG A 153 -13.59 -9.59 16.35
C ARG A 153 -13.03 -9.69 14.93
N ASN A 154 -12.59 -10.87 14.54
CA ASN A 154 -12.12 -11.17 13.18
C ASN A 154 -10.96 -10.26 12.68
N THR A 155 -10.14 -9.77 13.61
CA THR A 155 -9.00 -8.88 13.29
C THR A 155 -7.69 -9.66 13.13
N GLY A 156 -7.73 -10.98 13.30
CA GLY A 156 -6.57 -11.85 13.12
C GLY A 156 -6.23 -12.05 11.66
N ARG A 157 -4.94 -11.97 11.33
CA ARG A 157 -4.37 -12.33 10.05
C ARG A 157 -3.26 -13.34 10.29
N ALA A 158 -3.19 -14.35 9.46
CA ALA A 158 -2.16 -15.37 9.54
C ALA A 158 -1.62 -15.67 8.14
N PHE A 159 -0.31 -15.84 8.06
CA PHE A 159 0.42 -16.30 6.90
C PHE A 159 1.19 -17.55 7.28
N MET A 160 1.36 -18.46 6.35
CA MET A 160 2.15 -19.66 6.50
C MET A 160 2.91 -19.87 5.21
N ASP A 161 4.21 -20.15 5.33
CA ASP A 161 5.09 -20.39 4.20
C ASP A 161 5.88 -21.68 4.40
N ILE A 162 5.98 -22.48 3.34
CA ILE A 162 6.83 -23.65 3.22
C ILE A 162 7.75 -23.39 2.04
N ILE A 163 9.05 -23.24 2.29
CA ILE A 163 10.01 -22.81 1.28
C ILE A 163 11.14 -23.84 1.19
N GLY A 164 11.40 -24.29 -0.02
CA GLY A 164 12.60 -25.07 -0.36
C GLY A 164 13.46 -24.27 -1.34
N GLN A 165 14.76 -24.16 -1.05
CA GLN A 165 15.74 -23.50 -1.93
C GLN A 165 16.94 -24.40 -2.10
N VAL A 166 17.47 -24.44 -3.32
CA VAL A 166 18.69 -25.16 -3.66
C VAL A 166 19.56 -24.25 -4.52
N HIS A 167 20.77 -24.05 -4.08
CA HIS A 167 21.83 -23.41 -4.84
C HIS A 167 22.91 -24.43 -5.13
N TYR A 168 23.18 -24.65 -6.40
CA TYR A 168 24.18 -25.60 -6.86
C TYR A 168 25.20 -24.92 -7.77
N THR A 169 26.49 -25.18 -7.50
CA THR A 169 27.59 -24.68 -8.31
C THR A 169 28.47 -25.86 -8.74
N TYR A 170 28.77 -25.91 -10.03
CA TYR A 170 29.70 -26.86 -10.58
C TYR A 170 30.97 -26.15 -11.10
N ASN A 171 32.12 -26.60 -10.58
CA ASN A 171 33.44 -26.13 -10.95
C ASN A 171 33.61 -24.60 -10.91
N ASN A 172 32.87 -23.91 -10.04
CA ASN A 172 32.80 -22.44 -9.95
C ASN A 172 32.41 -21.73 -11.26
N ARG A 173 31.88 -22.45 -12.24
CA ARG A 173 31.53 -21.95 -13.59
C ARG A 173 30.03 -21.93 -13.84
N TYR A 174 29.36 -23.02 -13.49
CA TYR A 174 27.94 -23.21 -13.75
C TYR A 174 27.16 -23.13 -12.43
N LEU A 175 26.18 -22.23 -12.38
CA LEU A 175 25.36 -21.98 -11.20
C LEU A 175 23.92 -22.29 -11.57
N VAL A 176 23.21 -22.97 -10.68
CA VAL A 176 21.78 -23.22 -10.81
C VAL A 176 21.14 -22.94 -9.45
N ASP A 177 20.11 -22.12 -9.48
CA ASP A 177 19.26 -21.80 -8.35
C ASP A 177 17.86 -22.35 -8.60
N PHE A 178 17.30 -23.02 -7.61
CA PHE A 178 15.89 -23.43 -7.62
C PHE A 178 15.25 -23.05 -6.32
N SER A 179 14.05 -22.48 -6.38
CA SER A 179 13.23 -22.16 -5.21
C SER A 179 11.78 -22.56 -5.47
N LEU A 180 11.17 -23.18 -4.47
CA LEU A 180 9.74 -23.48 -4.46
C LEU A 180 9.14 -22.99 -3.15
N SER A 181 8.18 -22.08 -3.23
CA SER A 181 7.44 -21.56 -2.08
C SER A 181 5.99 -21.96 -2.19
N GLY A 182 5.46 -22.56 -1.13
CA GLY A 182 4.03 -22.75 -0.89
C GLY A 182 3.60 -21.79 0.20
N SER A 183 2.76 -20.80 -0.12
CA SER A 183 2.32 -19.76 0.81
C SER A 183 0.81 -19.82 1.01
N ALA A 184 0.35 -19.70 2.26
CA ALA A 184 -1.06 -19.60 2.60
C ALA A 184 -1.36 -18.30 3.33
N SER A 185 -2.52 -17.69 3.02
CA SER A 185 -2.97 -16.46 3.66
C SER A 185 -4.41 -16.59 4.15
N SER A 186 -4.65 -16.24 5.42
CA SER A 186 -5.99 -16.27 6.03
C SER A 186 -6.94 -15.19 5.49
N ILE A 187 -6.45 -14.22 4.74
CA ILE A 187 -7.27 -13.16 4.13
C ILE A 187 -7.87 -13.58 2.79
N LEU A 188 -7.41 -14.69 2.22
CA LEU A 188 -7.92 -15.24 0.98
C LEU A 188 -9.05 -16.26 1.26
N ASP A 189 -9.81 -16.55 0.23
CA ASP A 189 -10.84 -17.59 0.26
C ASP A 189 -10.24 -18.92 0.77
N PRO A 190 -10.91 -19.65 1.70
CA PRO A 190 -10.44 -20.93 2.20
C PRO A 190 -9.99 -21.91 1.12
N ASP A 191 -10.67 -21.94 -0.02
CA ASP A 191 -10.39 -22.84 -1.13
C ASP A 191 -9.26 -22.32 -2.06
N LYS A 192 -8.88 -21.04 -1.94
CA LYS A 192 -7.85 -20.35 -2.77
C LYS A 192 -6.67 -19.79 -1.96
N ARG A 193 -6.59 -20.12 -0.66
CA ARG A 193 -5.59 -19.53 0.25
C ARG A 193 -4.16 -20.01 0.02
N TRP A 194 -3.96 -21.17 -0.61
CA TRP A 194 -2.65 -21.69 -0.95
C TRP A 194 -2.22 -21.25 -2.34
N GLY A 195 -1.05 -20.63 -2.44
CA GLY A 195 -0.36 -20.30 -3.68
C GLY A 195 0.97 -21.05 -3.76
N ILE A 196 1.36 -21.48 -4.97
CA ILE A 196 2.65 -22.13 -5.25
C ILE A 196 3.44 -21.21 -6.16
N PHE A 197 4.67 -20.91 -5.75
CA PHE A 197 5.54 -19.93 -6.39
C PHE A 197 6.92 -20.52 -6.66
N PRO A 198 7.12 -21.16 -7.83
CA PRO A 198 8.41 -21.65 -8.26
C PRO A 198 9.29 -20.55 -8.82
N ALA A 199 10.61 -20.70 -8.66
CA ALA A 199 11.59 -19.88 -9.36
C ALA A 199 12.82 -20.72 -9.70
N ILE A 200 13.42 -20.44 -10.86
CA ILE A 200 14.67 -21.05 -11.33
C ILE A 200 15.58 -19.97 -11.87
N GLY A 201 16.87 -20.11 -11.60
CA GLY A 201 17.93 -19.27 -12.14
C GLY A 201 19.08 -20.11 -12.62
N ALA A 202 19.78 -19.61 -13.63
CA ALA A 202 21.02 -20.20 -14.14
C ALA A 202 22.07 -19.10 -14.34
N GLY A 203 23.30 -19.41 -14.05
CA GLY A 203 24.46 -18.54 -14.30
C GLY A 203 25.61 -19.30 -14.88
N TRP A 204 26.32 -18.67 -15.81
CA TRP A 204 27.52 -19.21 -16.43
C TRP A 204 28.63 -18.18 -16.33
N ILE A 205 29.71 -18.53 -15.62
CA ILE A 205 30.89 -17.69 -15.50
C ILE A 205 31.83 -18.02 -16.66
N LEU A 206 31.62 -17.30 -17.75
CA LEU A 206 32.38 -17.50 -19.00
C LEU A 206 33.86 -17.22 -18.85
N SER A 207 34.24 -16.26 -18.00
CA SER A 207 35.66 -15.92 -17.74
C SER A 207 36.47 -17.08 -17.14
N GLU A 208 35.80 -18.07 -16.53
CA GLU A 208 36.45 -19.25 -16.00
C GLU A 208 36.67 -20.34 -17.06
N GLU A 209 36.12 -20.20 -18.27
CA GLU A 209 36.35 -21.14 -19.38
C GLU A 209 37.71 -20.94 -20.03
N ASP A 210 38.39 -22.03 -20.41
CA ASP A 210 39.73 -21.97 -20.94
C ASP A 210 39.81 -21.18 -22.25
N PHE A 211 38.77 -21.17 -23.06
CA PHE A 211 38.68 -20.41 -24.31
C PHE A 211 38.45 -18.90 -24.12
N MET A 212 38.06 -18.47 -22.91
CA MET A 212 37.79 -17.05 -22.58
C MET A 212 38.86 -16.44 -21.69
N LYS A 213 39.89 -17.16 -21.27
CA LYS A 213 40.98 -16.64 -20.44
C LYS A 213 41.80 -15.62 -21.20
N GLN A 214 41.70 -14.37 -20.80
CA GLN A 214 42.40 -13.23 -21.35
C GLN A 214 42.84 -12.30 -20.19
N ASP A 215 44.04 -11.74 -20.29
CA ASP A 215 44.63 -10.88 -19.21
C ASP A 215 43.78 -9.64 -18.88
N TRP A 216 43.07 -9.15 -19.87
CA TRP A 216 42.21 -7.97 -19.72
C TRP A 216 40.82 -8.31 -19.18
N LEU A 217 40.35 -9.58 -19.31
CA LEU A 217 39.01 -9.99 -18.89
C LEU A 217 39.07 -10.60 -17.48
N ASN A 218 38.61 -9.81 -16.48
CA ASN A 218 38.65 -10.26 -15.10
C ASN A 218 37.43 -11.08 -14.72
N PHE A 219 36.25 -10.77 -15.28
CA PHE A 219 35.01 -11.46 -14.97
C PHE A 219 33.99 -11.27 -16.09
N LEU A 220 33.37 -12.37 -16.51
CA LEU A 220 32.23 -12.37 -17.42
C LEU A 220 31.26 -13.46 -17.00
N LYS A 221 30.03 -13.02 -16.60
CA LYS A 221 28.95 -13.92 -16.20
C LYS A 221 27.70 -13.61 -17.00
N LEU A 222 27.11 -14.63 -17.58
CA LEU A 222 25.74 -14.60 -18.10
C LEU A 222 24.81 -15.16 -17.06
N ARG A 223 23.64 -14.57 -16.94
CA ARG A 223 22.61 -15.04 -16.00
C ARG A 223 21.22 -14.91 -16.62
N ALA A 224 20.36 -15.87 -16.27
CA ALA A 224 18.96 -15.85 -16.62
C ALA A 224 18.15 -16.41 -15.45
N SER A 225 16.99 -15.84 -15.20
CA SER A 225 16.07 -16.33 -14.18
C SER A 225 14.62 -16.16 -14.60
N TYR A 226 13.80 -17.11 -14.19
CA TYR A 226 12.35 -17.03 -14.30
C TYR A 226 11.73 -17.46 -12.98
N GLY A 227 10.71 -16.72 -12.54
CA GLY A 227 10.00 -17.06 -11.32
C GLY A 227 8.61 -16.47 -11.25
N ILE A 228 7.78 -17.11 -10.46
CA ILE A 228 6.44 -16.64 -10.13
C ILE A 228 6.46 -16.14 -8.70
N SER A 229 6.02 -14.92 -8.45
CA SER A 229 5.79 -14.39 -7.11
C SER A 229 4.31 -14.08 -6.89
N GLY A 230 3.82 -14.34 -5.69
CA GLY A 230 2.45 -14.07 -5.30
C GLY A 230 2.36 -12.94 -4.28
N ARG A 231 1.29 -12.16 -4.36
CA ARG A 231 0.97 -11.12 -3.39
C ARG A 231 -0.49 -11.26 -2.96
N ALA A 232 -0.72 -11.49 -1.65
CA ALA A 232 -2.03 -11.38 -1.06
C ALA A 232 -2.28 -9.93 -0.63
N ILE A 233 -3.30 -9.27 -1.19
CA ILE A 233 -3.61 -7.87 -0.86
C ILE A 233 -4.29 -7.81 0.50
N MET A 234 -3.70 -7.06 1.44
CA MET A 234 -4.13 -6.95 2.84
C MET A 234 -5.20 -5.86 3.07
N VAL A 235 -6.24 -5.79 2.25
CA VAL A 235 -7.24 -4.70 2.38
C VAL A 235 -8.34 -5.04 3.37
N SER A 236 -8.98 -6.20 3.24
CA SER A 236 -10.02 -6.71 4.14
C SER A 236 -10.33 -8.17 3.82
N ILE A 237 -11.24 -8.81 4.58
CA ILE A 237 -11.76 -10.12 4.24
C ILE A 237 -12.77 -9.94 3.10
N LEU A 238 -12.29 -10.07 1.85
CA LEU A 238 -13.09 -9.78 0.66
C LEU A 238 -13.96 -10.99 0.21
N PHE A 239 -13.69 -12.17 0.71
CA PHE A 239 -14.44 -13.40 0.38
C PHE A 239 -15.70 -13.61 1.23
N ARG A 240 -16.17 -12.58 1.94
CA ARG A 240 -17.40 -12.64 2.76
C ARG A 240 -18.26 -11.40 2.54
N ASP A 241 -19.56 -11.59 2.59
CA ASP A 241 -20.50 -10.49 2.68
C ASP A 241 -20.31 -9.73 3.99
N ILE A 242 -20.29 -8.41 3.90
CA ILE A 242 -20.15 -7.53 5.07
C ILE A 242 -21.45 -6.76 5.25
N TYR A 243 -22.10 -7.02 6.37
CA TYR A 243 -23.27 -6.26 6.80
C TYR A 243 -22.87 -5.18 7.79
N GLY A 244 -23.51 -4.03 7.70
CA GLY A 244 -23.26 -2.89 8.59
C GLY A 244 -24.52 -2.09 8.85
N GLY A 245 -24.38 -0.96 9.58
CA GLY A 245 -25.49 -0.09 9.88
C GLY A 245 -26.20 0.40 8.60
N GLY A 246 -27.50 0.19 8.54
CA GLY A 246 -28.41 0.73 7.53
C GLY A 246 -29.16 1.95 8.03
N ASN A 247 -30.14 2.40 7.26
CA ASN A 247 -31.03 3.47 7.65
C ASN A 247 -31.83 3.09 8.92
N SER A 248 -32.09 4.09 9.74
CA SER A 248 -32.94 3.88 10.92
C SER A 248 -34.42 3.84 10.53
N TYR A 249 -35.16 2.98 11.20
CA TYR A 249 -36.62 2.85 11.04
C TYR A 249 -37.34 3.28 12.30
N TYR A 250 -38.50 3.88 12.14
CA TYR A 250 -39.40 4.30 13.21
C TYR A 250 -40.62 3.38 13.24
N PHE A 251 -40.77 2.60 14.29
CA PHE A 251 -41.87 1.64 14.42
C PHE A 251 -43.03 2.08 15.30
N LYS A 252 -42.91 3.28 15.90
CA LYS A 252 -43.92 3.85 16.81
C LYS A 252 -44.07 5.34 16.59
N ASP A 253 -45.20 5.91 17.03
CA ASP A 253 -45.46 7.34 17.01
C ASP A 253 -44.52 8.16 17.90
N SER A 254 -43.81 7.52 18.81
CA SER A 254 -42.73 8.11 19.60
C SER A 254 -41.38 7.97 18.85
N PRO A 255 -40.47 8.96 18.92
CA PRO A 255 -39.26 9.04 18.09
C PRO A 255 -38.15 8.05 18.46
N ALA A 256 -38.50 6.83 18.86
CA ALA A 256 -37.53 5.76 19.05
C ALA A 256 -37.18 5.15 17.70
N SER A 257 -36.01 5.53 17.15
CA SER A 257 -35.47 4.92 15.94
C SER A 257 -34.76 3.62 16.26
N MET A 258 -34.94 2.61 15.44
CA MET A 258 -34.16 1.37 15.45
C MET A 258 -33.21 1.38 14.25
N SER A 259 -31.93 1.15 14.51
CA SER A 259 -30.94 1.05 13.44
C SER A 259 -31.19 -0.18 12.60
N GLY A 260 -31.31 0.00 11.30
CA GLY A 260 -31.39 -1.10 10.33
C GLY A 260 -30.01 -1.71 10.06
N MET A 261 -30.02 -2.85 9.38
CA MET A 261 -28.82 -3.46 8.80
C MET A 261 -28.94 -3.45 7.28
N LYS A 262 -27.82 -3.23 6.61
CA LYS A 262 -27.71 -3.37 5.15
C LYS A 262 -26.47 -4.13 4.77
N LEU A 263 -26.47 -4.75 3.60
CA LEU A 263 -25.31 -5.32 2.97
C LEU A 263 -24.43 -4.17 2.45
N ASN A 264 -23.22 -4.03 2.99
CA ASN A 264 -22.27 -2.97 2.61
C ASN A 264 -21.32 -3.43 1.52
N GLN A 265 -21.01 -4.73 1.49
CA GLN A 265 -20.07 -5.32 0.54
C GLN A 265 -20.49 -6.74 0.23
N LEU A 266 -20.53 -7.08 -1.06
CA LEU A 266 -20.67 -8.44 -1.56
C LEU A 266 -19.33 -9.19 -1.46
N ALA A 267 -19.39 -10.47 -1.17
CA ALA A 267 -18.25 -11.37 -1.26
C ALA A 267 -17.68 -11.40 -2.69
N ILE A 268 -16.37 -11.51 -2.77
CA ILE A 268 -15.66 -11.83 -4.03
C ILE A 268 -15.49 -13.34 -4.08
N ASP A 269 -16.10 -13.96 -5.06
CA ASP A 269 -15.91 -15.39 -5.31
C ASP A 269 -14.52 -15.63 -5.90
N GLY A 270 -13.81 -16.64 -5.36
CA GLY A 270 -12.51 -17.05 -5.84
C GLY A 270 -11.38 -16.07 -5.60
N PHE A 271 -11.49 -15.20 -4.61
CA PHE A 271 -10.43 -14.23 -4.25
C PHE A 271 -9.09 -14.93 -3.98
N THR A 272 -8.07 -14.58 -4.75
CA THR A 272 -6.77 -15.25 -4.77
C THR A 272 -5.59 -14.26 -4.79
N TYR A 273 -4.37 -14.79 -4.88
CA TYR A 273 -3.14 -14.01 -5.03
C TYR A 273 -3.08 -13.28 -6.37
N GLU A 274 -2.62 -12.03 -6.35
CA GLU A 274 -2.01 -11.45 -7.54
C GLU A 274 -0.71 -12.20 -7.84
N LYS A 275 -0.47 -12.55 -9.10
CA LYS A 275 0.73 -13.27 -9.55
C LYS A 275 1.57 -12.41 -10.46
N SER A 276 2.88 -12.54 -10.33
CA SER A 276 3.86 -11.84 -11.15
C SER A 276 4.82 -12.87 -11.72
N HIS A 277 4.80 -13.03 -13.04
CA HIS A 277 5.67 -13.89 -13.81
C HIS A 277 6.86 -13.06 -14.29
N LYS A 278 8.03 -13.29 -13.70
CA LYS A 278 9.22 -12.47 -13.88
C LYS A 278 10.28 -13.23 -14.65
N LEU A 279 10.69 -12.67 -15.79
CA LEU A 279 11.87 -13.10 -16.54
C LEU A 279 12.94 -12.03 -16.43
N ASN A 280 14.16 -12.43 -16.12
CA ASN A 280 15.33 -11.55 -16.15
C ASN A 280 16.47 -12.25 -16.85
N VAL A 281 17.17 -11.51 -17.71
CA VAL A 281 18.41 -11.95 -18.37
C VAL A 281 19.44 -10.85 -18.16
N GLY A 282 20.64 -11.22 -17.73
CA GLY A 282 21.66 -10.24 -17.40
C GLY A 282 23.09 -10.69 -17.75
N ILE A 283 23.95 -9.69 -17.83
CA ILE A 283 25.38 -9.84 -18.09
C ILE A 283 26.13 -9.04 -17.04
N ASP A 284 27.07 -9.65 -16.34
CA ASP A 284 28.02 -9.00 -15.45
C ASP A 284 29.41 -9.11 -16.05
N PHE A 285 30.10 -7.99 -16.24
CA PHE A 285 31.37 -7.91 -16.91
C PHE A 285 32.36 -7.03 -16.13
N LYS A 286 33.62 -7.49 -15.99
CA LYS A 286 34.72 -6.68 -15.44
C LYS A 286 35.94 -6.86 -16.32
N ALA A 287 36.64 -5.75 -16.61
CA ALA A 287 37.81 -5.71 -17.43
C ALA A 287 38.90 -4.78 -16.87
N TRP A 288 40.14 -5.08 -17.15
CA TRP A 288 41.36 -4.33 -16.79
C TRP A 288 41.49 -4.02 -15.29
N ASN A 289 40.77 -4.74 -14.43
CA ASN A 289 40.61 -4.42 -13.01
C ASN A 289 40.06 -3.00 -12.73
N LYS A 290 39.47 -2.35 -13.71
CA LYS A 290 39.01 -0.97 -13.67
C LYS A 290 37.55 -0.83 -14.08
N LEU A 291 37.16 -1.48 -15.16
CA LEU A 291 35.82 -1.38 -15.72
C LEU A 291 34.89 -2.42 -15.10
N SER A 292 33.72 -1.98 -14.66
CA SER A 292 32.61 -2.83 -14.24
C SER A 292 31.36 -2.46 -15.02
N LEU A 293 30.68 -3.44 -15.63
CA LEU A 293 29.43 -3.30 -16.37
C LEU A 293 28.44 -4.34 -15.88
N SER A 294 27.22 -3.94 -15.59
CA SER A 294 26.10 -4.84 -15.40
C SER A 294 24.94 -4.38 -16.28
N LEU A 295 24.38 -5.31 -17.06
CA LEU A 295 23.22 -5.09 -17.92
C LEU A 295 22.16 -6.10 -17.59
N ASP A 296 20.92 -5.63 -17.45
CA ASP A 296 19.74 -6.43 -17.21
C ASP A 296 18.64 -6.07 -18.20
N ALA A 297 17.95 -7.09 -18.70
CA ALA A 297 16.70 -6.96 -19.41
C ALA A 297 15.65 -7.80 -18.68
N PHE A 298 14.49 -7.20 -18.39
CA PHE A 298 13.44 -7.88 -17.64
C PHE A 298 12.07 -7.74 -18.30
N TYR A 299 11.23 -8.73 -18.02
CA TYR A 299 9.82 -8.75 -18.35
C TYR A 299 9.03 -9.30 -17.16
N ASP A 300 8.01 -8.55 -16.70
CA ASP A 300 7.11 -8.90 -15.60
C ASP A 300 5.67 -8.88 -16.10
N HIS A 301 5.04 -10.04 -16.20
CA HIS A 301 3.65 -10.21 -16.56
C HIS A 301 2.84 -10.46 -15.29
N ARG A 302 2.02 -9.46 -14.88
CA ARG A 302 1.19 -9.55 -13.68
C ARG A 302 -0.23 -9.89 -14.03
N THR A 303 -0.75 -10.91 -13.36
CA THR A 303 -2.12 -11.40 -13.53
C THR A 303 -2.87 -11.39 -12.20
N ASP A 304 -4.17 -11.64 -12.27
CA ASP A 304 -5.05 -11.73 -11.10
C ASP A 304 -5.01 -10.45 -10.23
N ILE A 305 -4.67 -9.29 -10.81
CA ILE A 305 -4.66 -8.01 -10.10
C ILE A 305 -6.08 -7.65 -9.71
N LEU A 306 -6.25 -7.21 -8.45
CA LEU A 306 -7.54 -6.80 -7.93
C LEU A 306 -7.93 -5.44 -8.51
N VAL A 307 -8.92 -5.41 -9.38
CA VAL A 307 -9.45 -4.22 -10.05
C VAL A 307 -10.90 -3.96 -9.66
N GLU A 308 -11.39 -2.74 -9.88
CA GLU A 308 -12.78 -2.38 -9.61
C GLU A 308 -13.72 -3.18 -10.53
N GLY A 309 -14.81 -3.69 -9.94
CA GLY A 309 -15.82 -4.49 -10.64
C GLY A 309 -16.94 -3.66 -11.28
N GLY A 310 -16.76 -2.34 -11.49
CA GLY A 310 -17.77 -1.34 -11.80
C GLY A 310 -18.83 -1.70 -12.84
N ASN A 311 -18.49 -2.57 -13.81
CA ASN A 311 -19.41 -2.95 -14.90
C ASN A 311 -20.08 -4.31 -14.72
N ALA A 312 -19.75 -5.03 -13.65
CA ALA A 312 -20.27 -6.39 -13.45
C ALA A 312 -21.73 -6.39 -12.97
N ILE A 313 -22.17 -5.34 -12.27
CA ILE A 313 -23.50 -5.28 -11.64
C ILE A 313 -24.10 -3.88 -11.83
N SER A 314 -25.38 -3.82 -12.20
CA SER A 314 -26.12 -2.56 -12.31
C SER A 314 -26.20 -1.82 -10.97
N SER A 315 -26.07 -0.49 -10.97
CA SER A 315 -26.24 0.39 -9.81
C SER A 315 -27.65 0.27 -9.16
N VAL A 316 -28.62 -0.21 -9.90
CA VAL A 316 -29.99 -0.49 -9.41
C VAL A 316 -29.98 -1.56 -8.31
N PHE A 317 -28.95 -2.41 -8.25
CA PHE A 317 -28.80 -3.44 -7.23
C PHE A 317 -28.59 -2.86 -5.81
N GLY A 318 -28.18 -1.59 -5.70
CA GLY A 318 -28.08 -0.86 -4.43
C GLY A 318 -26.93 -1.26 -3.51
N VAL A 319 -26.01 -2.10 -3.98
CA VAL A 319 -24.79 -2.52 -3.25
C VAL A 319 -23.55 -2.19 -4.08
N SER A 320 -22.46 -1.86 -3.41
CA SER A 320 -21.19 -1.64 -4.10
C SER A 320 -20.73 -2.91 -4.81
N VAL A 321 -20.31 -2.75 -6.06
CA VAL A 321 -19.81 -3.85 -6.88
C VAL A 321 -18.51 -4.37 -6.27
N PRO A 322 -18.35 -5.69 -6.11
CA PRO A 322 -17.11 -6.25 -5.60
C PRO A 322 -15.98 -6.04 -6.60
N LYS A 323 -14.76 -6.00 -6.09
CA LYS A 323 -13.55 -6.03 -6.92
C LYS A 323 -13.38 -7.42 -7.55
N LEU A 324 -12.67 -7.50 -8.65
CA LEU A 324 -12.42 -8.74 -9.39
C LEU A 324 -10.92 -8.98 -9.56
N ASN A 325 -10.47 -10.24 -9.43
CA ASN A 325 -9.08 -10.65 -9.70
C ASN A 325 -8.87 -10.95 -11.19
N ASN A 326 -9.05 -9.96 -12.06
CA ASN A 326 -8.89 -10.11 -13.50
C ASN A 326 -8.04 -9.04 -14.17
N GLY A 327 -7.41 -8.16 -13.39
CA GLY A 327 -6.49 -7.16 -13.90
C GLY A 327 -5.19 -7.80 -14.40
N VAL A 328 -4.66 -7.28 -15.51
CA VAL A 328 -3.41 -7.73 -16.13
C VAL A 328 -2.57 -6.54 -16.54
N VAL A 329 -1.29 -6.55 -16.15
CA VAL A 329 -0.33 -5.49 -16.46
C VAL A 329 1.00 -6.12 -16.86
N ASP A 330 1.56 -5.66 -17.96
CA ASP A 330 2.92 -5.97 -18.38
C ASP A 330 3.87 -4.86 -17.96
N ASN A 331 5.07 -5.24 -17.53
CA ASN A 331 6.16 -4.32 -17.25
C ASN A 331 7.46 -4.88 -17.82
N ARG A 332 8.22 -4.06 -18.55
CA ARG A 332 9.48 -4.47 -19.18
C ARG A 332 10.47 -3.33 -19.17
N GLY A 333 11.72 -3.68 -19.15
CA GLY A 333 12.76 -2.66 -19.14
C GLY A 333 14.16 -3.24 -19.33
N ILE A 334 15.09 -2.30 -19.39
CA ILE A 334 16.52 -2.53 -19.36
C ILE A 334 17.14 -1.67 -18.28
N GLU A 335 18.12 -2.22 -17.60
CA GLU A 335 18.90 -1.54 -16.57
C GLU A 335 20.38 -1.72 -16.87
N ALA A 336 21.16 -0.69 -16.70
CA ALA A 336 22.58 -0.71 -16.95
C ALA A 336 23.33 0.01 -15.83
N TYR A 337 24.41 -0.57 -15.40
CA TYR A 337 25.39 0.07 -14.53
C TYR A 337 26.75 0.02 -15.20
N LEU A 338 27.46 1.15 -15.21
CA LEU A 338 28.83 1.27 -15.68
C LEU A 338 29.66 1.94 -14.58
N GLY A 339 30.73 1.30 -14.16
CA GLY A 339 31.68 1.79 -13.17
C GLY A 339 33.11 1.74 -13.69
N TRP A 340 33.90 2.74 -13.33
CA TRP A 340 35.32 2.80 -13.59
C TRP A 340 36.07 3.13 -12.31
N ASP A 341 36.97 2.24 -11.91
CA ASP A 341 37.83 2.36 -10.74
C ASP A 341 39.28 2.52 -11.21
N ASP A 342 39.97 3.56 -10.79
CA ASP A 342 41.38 3.72 -11.12
C ASP A 342 42.15 4.43 -10.01
N LYS A 343 43.46 4.35 -10.07
CA LYS A 343 44.40 4.97 -9.14
C LYS A 343 45.50 5.66 -9.86
N ILE A 344 45.72 6.94 -9.54
CA ILE A 344 46.83 7.78 -10.05
C ILE A 344 47.69 8.10 -8.84
N SER A 345 48.88 7.46 -8.73
CA SER A 345 49.74 7.53 -7.54
C SER A 345 48.97 7.12 -6.27
N ASP A 346 48.81 8.02 -5.31
CA ASP A 346 48.06 7.76 -4.06
C ASP A 346 46.60 8.16 -4.14
N PHE A 347 46.16 8.77 -5.23
CA PHE A 347 44.79 9.19 -5.45
C PHE A 347 43.99 8.09 -6.14
N SER A 348 43.01 7.50 -5.41
CA SER A 348 42.07 6.54 -5.94
C SER A 348 40.74 7.22 -6.26
N TYR A 349 40.16 6.93 -7.41
CA TYR A 349 38.88 7.50 -7.82
C TYR A 349 37.96 6.43 -8.42
N HIS A 350 36.67 6.66 -8.23
CA HIS A 350 35.60 5.88 -8.80
C HIS A 350 34.65 6.79 -9.57
N LEU A 351 34.33 6.42 -10.81
CA LEU A 351 33.29 7.05 -11.63
C LEU A 351 32.22 6.01 -11.93
N GLY A 352 30.98 6.29 -11.59
CA GLY A 352 29.87 5.35 -11.81
C GLY A 352 28.65 6.05 -12.37
N GLY A 353 27.94 5.36 -13.26
CA GLY A 353 26.67 5.80 -13.83
C GLY A 353 25.69 4.63 -13.93
N GLN A 354 24.44 4.93 -13.77
CA GLN A 354 23.37 3.95 -13.95
C GLN A 354 22.29 4.51 -14.88
N PHE A 355 21.71 3.61 -15.66
CA PHE A 355 20.63 3.93 -16.57
C PHE A 355 19.52 2.91 -16.41
N SER A 356 18.26 3.37 -16.35
CA SER A 356 17.09 2.49 -16.33
C SER A 356 16.05 3.02 -17.29
N PHE A 357 15.53 2.14 -18.14
CA PHE A 357 14.43 2.45 -19.03
C PHE A 357 13.34 1.40 -18.84
N VAL A 358 12.19 1.83 -18.32
CA VAL A 358 11.07 0.95 -17.95
C VAL A 358 9.79 1.43 -18.62
N ARG A 359 9.02 0.48 -19.14
CA ARG A 359 7.69 0.71 -19.71
C ARG A 359 6.72 -0.33 -19.18
N ASN A 360 5.58 0.15 -18.71
CA ASN A 360 4.46 -0.71 -18.36
C ASN A 360 3.29 -0.50 -19.31
N LYS A 361 2.41 -1.49 -19.36
CA LYS A 361 1.19 -1.46 -20.18
C LYS A 361 0.05 -2.16 -19.45
N ILE A 362 -1.08 -1.51 -19.34
CA ILE A 362 -2.31 -2.12 -18.86
C ILE A 362 -2.87 -3.00 -19.97
N ILE A 363 -2.96 -4.31 -19.72
CA ILE A 363 -3.53 -5.27 -20.67
C ILE A 363 -5.01 -5.46 -20.40
N ASN A 364 -5.40 -5.52 -19.14
CA ASN A 364 -6.79 -5.61 -18.69
C ASN A 364 -6.96 -4.94 -17.33
N GLN A 365 -7.99 -4.12 -17.15
CA GLN A 365 -8.36 -3.54 -15.86
C GLN A 365 -9.87 -3.48 -15.65
N ASN A 366 -10.64 -4.27 -16.40
CA ASN A 366 -12.11 -4.26 -16.37
C ASN A 366 -12.67 -2.85 -16.61
N GLU A 367 -12.13 -2.16 -17.61
CA GLU A 367 -12.48 -0.78 -17.93
C GLU A 367 -13.90 -0.67 -18.50
N GLU A 368 -14.61 0.37 -18.06
CA GLU A 368 -15.89 0.73 -18.66
C GLU A 368 -15.72 1.08 -20.13
N TYR A 369 -16.77 0.82 -20.91
CA TYR A 369 -16.79 1.22 -22.32
C TYR A 369 -16.50 2.71 -22.46
N ARG A 370 -15.50 3.04 -23.25
CA ARG A 370 -15.14 4.41 -23.64
C ARG A 370 -15.42 4.58 -25.13
N PRO A 371 -16.20 5.61 -25.52
CA PRO A 371 -16.55 5.81 -26.91
C PRO A 371 -15.33 6.16 -27.78
N HIS A 372 -14.32 6.80 -27.21
CA HIS A 372 -13.13 7.25 -27.95
C HIS A 372 -11.87 6.54 -27.43
N ASP A 373 -10.97 6.18 -28.35
CA ASP A 373 -9.73 5.45 -28.04
C ASP A 373 -8.78 6.24 -27.15
N TYR A 374 -8.73 7.58 -27.27
CA TYR A 374 -7.89 8.43 -26.44
C TYR A 374 -8.33 8.48 -24.97
N GLN A 375 -9.56 8.09 -24.65
CA GLN A 375 -10.08 8.00 -23.30
C GLN A 375 -9.75 6.65 -22.62
N LYS A 376 -9.31 5.66 -23.40
CA LYS A 376 -9.03 4.32 -22.88
C LYS A 376 -7.74 4.30 -22.07
N ARG A 377 -7.82 3.76 -20.88
CA ARG A 377 -6.66 3.49 -20.04
C ARG A 377 -6.02 2.14 -20.36
N THR A 378 -6.84 1.17 -20.77
CA THR A 378 -6.37 -0.14 -21.24
C THR A 378 -5.56 0.04 -22.51
N GLY A 379 -4.35 -0.51 -22.56
CA GLY A 379 -3.37 -0.28 -23.60
C GLY A 379 -2.37 0.84 -23.31
N GLY A 380 -2.67 1.72 -22.34
CA GLY A 380 -1.79 2.77 -21.83
C GLY A 380 -0.91 2.35 -20.66
N SER A 381 -0.17 3.30 -20.11
CA SER A 381 0.68 3.08 -18.93
C SER A 381 -0.09 3.26 -17.64
N LEU A 382 0.33 2.55 -16.58
CA LEU A 382 -0.14 2.81 -15.22
C LEU A 382 0.21 4.25 -14.81
N GLY A 383 -0.77 4.95 -14.21
CA GLY A 383 -0.56 6.32 -13.75
C GLY A 383 -0.57 7.36 -14.87
N GLN A 384 -1.01 7.01 -16.08
CA GLN A 384 -1.22 7.97 -17.15
C GLN A 384 -2.21 9.04 -16.67
N ILE A 385 -1.83 10.30 -16.85
CA ILE A 385 -2.68 11.45 -16.54
C ILE A 385 -3.53 11.75 -17.75
N PHE A 386 -4.84 11.86 -17.55
CA PHE A 386 -5.80 12.33 -18.53
C PHE A 386 -6.14 13.78 -18.23
N GLY A 387 -6.31 14.56 -19.24
CA GLY A 387 -6.62 15.98 -19.11
C GLY A 387 -6.98 16.58 -20.45
N TYR A 388 -7.45 17.82 -20.43
CA TYR A 388 -7.80 18.56 -21.64
C TYR A 388 -6.55 19.14 -22.28
N GLU A 389 -6.43 19.05 -23.59
CA GLU A 389 -5.38 19.69 -24.36
C GLU A 389 -5.65 21.19 -24.47
N VAL A 390 -4.74 22.01 -23.93
CA VAL A 390 -4.87 23.47 -23.95
C VAL A 390 -4.43 24.01 -25.29
N THR A 391 -5.28 24.82 -25.93
CA THR A 391 -5.00 25.48 -27.22
C THR A 391 -4.69 26.97 -27.06
N GLY A 392 -5.09 27.59 -25.95
CA GLY A 392 -4.88 29.01 -25.70
C GLY A 392 -5.55 29.51 -24.42
N ILE A 393 -5.66 30.81 -24.30
CA ILE A 393 -6.34 31.51 -23.20
C ILE A 393 -7.29 32.52 -23.80
N TYR A 394 -8.54 32.57 -23.34
CA TYR A 394 -9.53 33.56 -23.77
C TYR A 394 -9.09 34.98 -23.40
N GLN A 395 -9.02 35.86 -24.41
CA GLN A 395 -8.58 37.24 -24.20
C GLN A 395 -9.75 38.20 -23.88
N SER A 396 -10.97 37.89 -24.36
CA SER A 396 -12.13 38.77 -24.18
C SER A 396 -13.43 37.96 -24.09
N GLN A 397 -14.48 38.60 -23.59
CA GLN A 397 -15.83 38.03 -23.58
C GLN A 397 -16.36 37.84 -25.03
N GLU A 398 -16.03 38.76 -25.92
CA GLU A 398 -16.42 38.69 -27.34
C GLU A 398 -15.84 37.42 -28.02
N GLU A 399 -14.60 37.04 -27.71
CA GLU A 399 -13.98 35.81 -28.20
C GLU A 399 -14.72 34.56 -27.69
N ILE A 400 -15.15 34.55 -26.40
CA ILE A 400 -15.92 33.45 -25.81
C ILE A 400 -17.27 33.33 -26.51
N ASP A 401 -17.95 34.45 -26.72
CA ASP A 401 -19.30 34.49 -27.28
C ASP A 401 -19.31 34.08 -28.76
N ASN A 402 -18.28 34.48 -29.53
CA ASN A 402 -18.16 34.23 -30.96
C ASN A 402 -17.51 32.89 -31.31
N ARG A 403 -16.88 32.19 -30.32
CA ARG A 403 -16.25 30.91 -30.58
C ARG A 403 -17.27 29.84 -30.99
N GLU A 404 -16.99 29.12 -32.07
CA GLU A 404 -17.86 28.05 -32.59
C GLU A 404 -17.91 26.85 -31.63
N VAL A 405 -16.75 26.50 -31.06
CA VAL A 405 -16.62 25.41 -30.06
C VAL A 405 -16.93 25.95 -28.69
N LYS A 406 -18.00 25.49 -28.06
CA LYS A 406 -18.45 25.94 -26.72
C LYS A 406 -17.92 25.02 -25.60
N GLN A 407 -17.49 25.61 -24.50
CA GLN A 407 -17.07 24.87 -23.28
C GLN A 407 -18.25 24.67 -22.32
N TYR A 408 -18.46 23.40 -21.91
CA TYR A 408 -19.52 22.99 -20.98
C TYR A 408 -18.97 22.50 -19.63
N LEU A 409 -17.70 22.83 -19.32
CA LEU A 409 -17.05 22.45 -18.05
C LEU A 409 -17.36 23.40 -16.88
N GLY A 410 -18.08 24.48 -17.13
CA GLY A 410 -18.45 25.53 -16.20
C GLY A 410 -18.56 26.89 -16.88
N ASP A 411 -18.78 27.94 -16.09
CA ASP A 411 -18.81 29.32 -16.59
C ASP A 411 -17.40 29.73 -17.03
N VAL A 412 -17.28 30.18 -18.28
CA VAL A 412 -16.00 30.60 -18.90
C VAL A 412 -15.89 32.12 -18.85
N ARG A 413 -14.72 32.62 -18.51
CA ARG A 413 -14.40 34.06 -18.40
C ARG A 413 -13.12 34.39 -19.14
N PRO A 414 -12.89 35.66 -19.53
CA PRO A 414 -11.59 36.09 -20.02
C PRO A 414 -10.46 35.74 -19.03
N GLY A 415 -9.40 35.15 -19.54
CA GLY A 415 -8.29 34.61 -18.75
C GLY A 415 -8.35 33.10 -18.51
N ASP A 416 -9.49 32.45 -18.77
CA ASP A 416 -9.60 30.99 -18.67
C ASP A 416 -8.94 30.28 -19.86
N LEU A 417 -8.63 29.00 -19.65
CA LEU A 417 -7.99 28.15 -20.67
C LEU A 417 -9.00 27.76 -21.78
N MET A 418 -8.53 27.82 -23.00
CA MET A 418 -9.21 27.24 -24.15
C MET A 418 -8.77 25.80 -24.34
N PHE A 419 -9.71 24.91 -24.51
CA PHE A 419 -9.44 23.50 -24.75
C PHE A 419 -9.73 23.10 -26.20
N LYS A 420 -9.09 22.03 -26.63
CA LYS A 420 -9.26 21.42 -27.94
C LYS A 420 -10.46 20.51 -27.93
N ASP A 421 -11.26 20.61 -28.95
CA ASP A 421 -12.31 19.65 -29.29
C ASP A 421 -11.65 18.42 -29.90
N GLN A 422 -11.57 17.33 -29.12
CA GLN A 422 -10.87 16.10 -29.50
C GLN A 422 -11.77 15.21 -30.41
N ASN A 423 -13.08 15.23 -30.19
CA ASN A 423 -14.04 14.39 -30.92
C ASN A 423 -14.68 15.10 -32.11
N GLY A 424 -14.52 16.41 -32.25
CA GLY A 424 -15.02 17.22 -33.38
C GLY A 424 -16.52 17.55 -33.32
N ASP A 425 -17.15 17.45 -32.14
CA ASP A 425 -18.58 17.71 -31.95
C ASP A 425 -18.93 19.17 -31.63
N LYS A 426 -17.93 20.07 -31.64
CA LYS A 426 -18.00 21.50 -31.31
C LYS A 426 -18.37 21.80 -29.85
N ARG A 427 -18.18 20.84 -28.95
CA ARG A 427 -18.42 20.97 -27.53
C ARG A 427 -17.18 20.52 -26.77
N ILE A 428 -16.81 21.27 -25.75
CA ILE A 428 -15.78 20.82 -24.81
C ILE A 428 -16.48 20.31 -23.56
N ASP A 429 -16.45 19.02 -23.37
CA ASP A 429 -17.03 18.35 -22.22
C ASP A 429 -16.15 17.17 -21.75
N THR A 430 -16.68 16.25 -20.96
CA THR A 430 -15.95 15.11 -20.43
C THR A 430 -15.48 14.11 -21.49
N TYR A 431 -15.97 14.23 -22.73
CA TYR A 431 -15.53 13.38 -23.84
C TYR A 431 -14.24 13.87 -24.49
N ASP A 432 -13.78 15.09 -24.21
CA ASP A 432 -12.53 15.66 -24.74
C ASP A 432 -11.31 15.47 -23.81
N GLN A 433 -11.49 14.72 -22.73
CA GLN A 433 -10.46 14.45 -21.72
C GLN A 433 -9.66 13.19 -22.06
#